data_05bfe9d1523041bd97319efa6b4cc5ba
#
_entry.id   05bfe9d1523041bd97319efa6b4cc5ba
#
_cell.length_a   1.000
_cell.length_b   1.000
_cell.length_c   1.000
_cell.angle_alpha   90.00
_cell.angle_beta   90.00
_cell.angle_gamma   90.00
#
_symmetry.space_group_name_H-M   'P 1'
#
loop_
_entity.id
_entity.type
_entity.pdbx_description
1 polymer ?
#
loop_
_entity_poly.entity_id
_entity_poly.type
_entity_poly.pdbx_seq_one_letter_code
_entity_poly.pdbx_strand_id
1 'polypeptide(L)'
;QSCFLSHTILTGLWEMDDVEVYEMPILQSVRGRSDCGYDLPGNPGGGMTGCTGYLQPSPLPEQTHTEEEILDLGENHFDLIVAVSQRDYVRRALNTLTTNRWKISSKLVVADGEDSEYIDREFLRKWEPKILFKREMTRNYSIPSYWSSYERPVMPLQFGAFLRSIPSINDEEKILDFFVSLGRTNPIRDKFLAACLDAVYGHKVCPPDMAWIATNDNSPLCTEHRYGKHLYNLTNWNDYMVLQGGAKIGASVIGFGRDCLHAWELFSQATLALYQDPGLHIPHPFKDGIHCYQIFPDGFSVLDKIIRPMIEHYDEYVHIARAGKAHCRKYHSTRARAEYLVDISMKVLGGEKIDLSKYGL
;
A
#
# COMPACT_ATOMS: atom_id res chain seq x y z
N GLN A 1 0.42 -17.05 3.27
CA GLN A 1 0.99 -15.68 3.26
C GLN A 1 -0.13 -14.72 2.87
N SER A 2 -0.50 -13.81 3.75
CA SER A 2 -1.55 -12.82 3.48
C SER A 2 -1.05 -11.79 2.45
N CYS A 3 -1.97 -11.30 1.63
CA CYS A 3 -1.70 -10.24 0.66
C CYS A 3 -2.02 -8.89 1.33
N PHE A 4 -1.12 -7.91 1.29
CA PHE A 4 -1.39 -6.57 1.83
C PHE A 4 -2.61 -5.89 1.20
N LEU A 5 -2.92 -6.21 -0.06
CA LEU A 5 -4.14 -5.71 -0.69
C LEU A 5 -5.40 -6.29 0.00
N SER A 6 -5.37 -7.55 0.45
CA SER A 6 -6.48 -8.11 1.25
C SER A 6 -6.70 -7.32 2.52
N HIS A 7 -5.61 -6.95 3.22
CA HIS A 7 -5.71 -6.12 4.43
C HIS A 7 -6.27 -4.73 4.11
N THR A 8 -5.79 -4.09 3.04
CA THR A 8 -6.30 -2.78 2.60
C THR A 8 -7.79 -2.80 2.35
N ILE A 9 -8.25 -3.78 1.54
CA ILE A 9 -9.67 -3.86 1.14
C ILE A 9 -10.54 -4.23 2.34
N LEU A 10 -10.16 -5.26 3.09
CA LEU A 10 -10.96 -5.74 4.23
C LEU A 10 -11.09 -4.66 5.30
N THR A 11 -9.98 -4.00 5.67
CA THR A 11 -10.03 -2.87 6.62
C THR A 11 -10.94 -1.76 6.11
N GLY A 12 -10.82 -1.42 4.83
CA GLY A 12 -11.64 -0.37 4.22
C GLY A 12 -13.13 -0.71 4.19
N LEU A 13 -13.50 -1.95 3.87
CA LEU A 13 -14.89 -2.40 3.89
C LEU A 13 -15.47 -2.34 5.30
N TRP A 14 -14.71 -2.76 6.33
CA TRP A 14 -15.11 -2.64 7.74
C TRP A 14 -15.21 -1.19 8.24
N GLU A 15 -14.62 -0.24 7.53
CA GLU A 15 -14.76 1.19 7.82
C GLU A 15 -16.00 1.84 7.18
N MET A 16 -16.73 1.11 6.33
CA MET A 16 -17.96 1.57 5.68
C MET A 16 -19.17 1.22 6.55
N ASP A 17 -20.00 2.22 6.88
CA ASP A 17 -21.14 2.04 7.79
C ASP A 17 -22.32 1.32 7.14
N ASP A 18 -22.37 1.29 5.82
CA ASP A 18 -23.44 0.75 4.98
C ASP A 18 -23.10 -0.58 4.31
N VAL A 19 -21.99 -1.21 4.73
CA VAL A 19 -21.50 -2.47 4.18
C VAL A 19 -21.41 -3.52 5.28
N GLU A 20 -22.10 -4.64 5.10
CA GLU A 20 -21.94 -5.83 5.93
C GLU A 20 -20.91 -6.77 5.30
N VAL A 21 -19.89 -7.17 6.05
CA VAL A 21 -18.74 -7.91 5.56
C VAL A 21 -18.70 -9.33 6.12
N TYR A 22 -18.60 -10.30 5.23
CA TYR A 22 -18.43 -11.72 5.55
C TYR A 22 -17.10 -12.20 4.97
N GLU A 23 -16.26 -12.82 5.80
CA GLU A 23 -14.94 -13.30 5.41
C GLU A 23 -14.91 -14.81 5.18
N MET A 24 -14.36 -15.24 4.05
CA MET A 24 -14.18 -16.65 3.74
C MET A 24 -12.89 -16.88 2.94
N PRO A 25 -11.85 -17.56 3.48
CA PRO A 25 -11.66 -17.92 4.89
C PRO A 25 -11.35 -16.70 5.76
N ILE A 26 -11.52 -16.81 7.06
CA ILE A 26 -11.21 -15.76 8.02
C ILE A 26 -9.71 -15.44 7.97
N LEU A 27 -9.37 -14.18 7.71
CA LEU A 27 -7.98 -13.71 7.70
C LEU A 27 -7.51 -13.36 9.12
N GLN A 28 -7.02 -14.34 9.85
CA GLN A 28 -6.56 -14.18 11.24
C GLN A 28 -5.44 -13.12 11.35
N SER A 29 -4.59 -13.00 10.33
CA SER A 29 -3.52 -12.01 10.28
C SER A 29 -4.01 -10.56 10.37
N VAL A 30 -5.23 -10.28 9.89
CA VAL A 30 -5.87 -8.95 9.96
C VAL A 30 -6.39 -8.64 11.36
N ARG A 31 -6.52 -9.68 12.21
CA ARG A 31 -7.08 -9.59 13.57
C ARG A 31 -6.03 -9.53 14.67
N GLY A 32 -4.78 -9.27 14.33
CA GLY A 32 -3.68 -9.15 15.32
C GLY A 32 -3.30 -10.47 15.99
N ARG A 33 -3.71 -11.61 15.45
CA ARG A 33 -3.30 -12.93 15.96
C ARG A 33 -1.96 -13.35 15.37
N SER A 34 -1.09 -13.92 16.20
CA SER A 34 0.31 -14.27 15.90
C SER A 34 0.50 -15.41 14.88
N ASP A 35 -0.57 -15.97 14.34
CA ASP A 35 -0.54 -17.22 13.56
C ASP A 35 -0.14 -17.02 12.09
N CYS A 36 0.31 -15.82 11.70
CA CYS A 36 0.74 -15.58 10.32
C CYS A 36 2.10 -16.22 9.96
N GLY A 37 2.64 -17.09 10.80
CA GLY A 37 3.77 -17.98 10.47
C GLY A 37 5.12 -17.29 10.26
N TYR A 38 5.26 -16.03 10.66
CA TYR A 38 6.51 -15.27 10.58
C TYR A 38 7.35 -15.31 11.84
N ASP A 39 6.83 -15.88 12.94
CA ASP A 39 7.57 -16.16 14.17
C ASP A 39 8.41 -17.45 14.05
N LEU A 40 9.00 -17.72 12.89
CA LEU A 40 9.97 -18.81 12.79
C LEU A 40 11.25 -18.40 13.53
N PRO A 41 11.67 -19.19 14.54
CA PRO A 41 12.95 -18.98 15.22
C PRO A 41 14.08 -19.04 14.19
N GLY A 42 14.80 -17.94 14.01
CA GLY A 42 15.93 -17.86 13.07
C GLY A 42 15.69 -16.99 11.83
N ASN A 43 14.55 -16.31 11.70
CA ASN A 43 14.36 -15.29 10.67
C ASN A 43 14.41 -13.89 11.32
N PRO A 44 15.62 -13.30 11.54
CA PRO A 44 15.78 -11.98 12.13
C PRO A 44 15.32 -10.84 11.22
N GLY A 45 14.89 -11.17 9.98
CA GLY A 45 14.34 -10.23 8.99
C GLY A 45 12.83 -10.03 9.06
N GLY A 46 12.13 -10.58 10.07
CA GLY A 46 10.72 -10.32 10.34
C GLY A 46 10.43 -8.91 10.87
N GLY A 47 11.37 -7.97 10.68
CA GLY A 47 11.17 -6.57 10.97
C GLY A 47 10.04 -5.99 10.16
N MET A 48 9.47 -4.91 10.60
CA MET A 48 8.41 -4.01 10.12
C MET A 48 7.36 -4.52 9.11
N THR A 49 7.62 -5.59 8.38
CA THR A 49 6.70 -6.24 7.42
C THR A 49 6.03 -7.49 7.97
N GLY A 50 6.27 -7.84 9.23
CA GLY A 50 5.51 -8.90 9.88
C GLY A 50 4.04 -8.49 9.97
N CYS A 51 3.13 -9.41 9.67
CA CYS A 51 1.69 -9.18 9.67
C CYS A 51 1.17 -8.52 10.95
N THR A 52 1.88 -8.70 12.06
CA THR A 52 1.52 -8.14 13.38
C THR A 52 1.84 -6.65 13.54
N GLY A 53 2.78 -6.09 12.77
CA GLY A 53 3.19 -4.69 12.89
C GLY A 53 2.18 -3.71 12.32
N TYR A 54 1.51 -4.06 11.24
CA TYR A 54 0.58 -3.17 10.52
C TYR A 54 -0.81 -3.07 11.15
N LEU A 55 -1.16 -3.98 12.05
CA LEU A 55 -2.54 -4.17 12.46
C LEU A 55 -2.81 -3.81 13.92
N GLN A 56 -1.86 -3.20 14.60
CA GLN A 56 -2.09 -2.65 15.94
C GLN A 56 -2.21 -1.13 15.88
N PRO A 57 -3.22 -0.53 16.50
CA PRO A 57 -4.06 -1.06 17.60
C PRO A 57 -5.56 -1.01 17.32
N SER A 58 -6.02 -1.17 16.10
CA SER A 58 -7.48 -1.24 15.85
C SER A 58 -7.82 -2.63 15.32
N PRO A 59 -8.09 -3.60 16.22
CA PRO A 59 -8.57 -4.90 15.77
C PRO A 59 -9.86 -4.68 14.97
N LEU A 60 -9.92 -5.26 13.78
CA LEU A 60 -11.19 -5.37 13.08
C LEU A 60 -12.20 -6.09 13.98
N PRO A 61 -13.49 -5.78 13.86
CA PRO A 61 -14.52 -6.50 14.59
C PRO A 61 -14.33 -8.01 14.46
N GLU A 62 -14.58 -8.77 15.50
CA GLU A 62 -14.57 -10.22 15.38
C GLU A 62 -15.63 -10.62 14.36
N GLN A 63 -15.24 -11.47 13.41
CA GLN A 63 -16.22 -12.08 12.54
C GLN A 63 -17.15 -12.95 13.39
N THR A 64 -18.44 -12.71 13.26
CA THR A 64 -19.46 -13.41 14.02
C THR A 64 -19.96 -14.68 13.31
N HIS A 65 -19.61 -14.86 12.02
CA HIS A 65 -20.12 -15.93 11.18
C HIS A 65 -19.05 -16.98 10.86
N THR A 66 -19.41 -18.24 11.01
CA THR A 66 -18.62 -19.38 10.54
C THR A 66 -18.76 -19.54 9.02
N GLU A 67 -17.87 -20.33 8.41
CA GLU A 67 -17.97 -20.68 6.99
C GLU A 67 -19.30 -21.38 6.66
N GLU A 68 -19.78 -22.23 7.57
CA GLU A 68 -21.03 -22.98 7.45
C GLU A 68 -22.25 -22.04 7.46
N GLU A 69 -22.30 -21.09 8.40
CA GLU A 69 -23.34 -20.06 8.45
C GLU A 69 -23.35 -19.18 7.19
N ILE A 70 -22.18 -18.80 6.65
CA ILE A 70 -22.09 -18.05 5.40
C ILE A 70 -22.67 -18.85 4.23
N LEU A 71 -22.37 -20.15 4.15
CA LEU A 71 -22.90 -21.02 3.09
C LEU A 71 -24.43 -21.18 3.20
N ASP A 72 -24.98 -21.25 4.40
CA ASP A 72 -26.41 -21.37 4.65
C ASP A 72 -27.22 -20.13 4.23
N LEU A 73 -26.62 -18.93 4.26
CA LEU A 73 -27.25 -17.70 3.77
C LEU A 73 -27.55 -17.77 2.27
N GLY A 74 -26.72 -18.49 1.51
CA GLY A 74 -26.85 -18.64 0.07
C GLY A 74 -26.41 -17.40 -0.75
N GLU A 75 -26.17 -17.60 -2.03
CA GLU A 75 -25.59 -16.57 -2.91
C GLU A 75 -26.43 -15.30 -3.05
N ASN A 76 -27.73 -15.39 -2.89
CA ASN A 76 -28.66 -14.27 -3.09
C ASN A 76 -28.62 -13.27 -1.92
N HIS A 77 -28.07 -13.67 -0.80
CA HIS A 77 -27.86 -12.80 0.36
C HIS A 77 -26.81 -11.71 0.07
N PHE A 78 -25.83 -12.00 -0.77
CA PHE A 78 -24.70 -11.12 -1.04
C PHE A 78 -24.91 -10.29 -2.32
N ASP A 79 -24.62 -9.00 -2.27
CA ASP A 79 -24.62 -8.13 -3.44
C ASP A 79 -23.34 -8.27 -4.26
N LEU A 80 -22.22 -8.54 -3.58
CA LEU A 80 -20.87 -8.59 -4.15
C LEU A 80 -20.04 -9.72 -3.52
N ILE A 81 -19.26 -10.41 -4.34
CA ILE A 81 -18.27 -11.39 -3.90
C ILE A 81 -16.89 -10.89 -4.36
N VAL A 82 -16.02 -10.56 -3.40
CA VAL A 82 -14.69 -10.02 -3.68
C VAL A 82 -13.63 -11.08 -3.38
N ALA A 83 -12.99 -11.59 -4.43
CA ALA A 83 -11.84 -12.48 -4.30
C ALA A 83 -10.55 -11.65 -4.34
N VAL A 84 -9.86 -11.54 -3.21
CA VAL A 84 -8.63 -10.76 -3.12
C VAL A 84 -7.43 -11.70 -3.21
N SER A 85 -6.59 -11.52 -4.24
CA SER A 85 -5.52 -12.44 -4.62
C SER A 85 -6.00 -13.63 -5.46
N GLN A 86 -5.07 -14.30 -6.12
CA GLN A 86 -5.30 -15.49 -6.95
C GLN A 86 -4.67 -16.74 -6.33
N ARG A 87 -4.32 -16.69 -5.03
CA ARG A 87 -3.61 -17.73 -4.29
C ARG A 87 -4.51 -18.92 -3.94
N ASP A 88 -3.89 -20.02 -3.53
CA ASP A 88 -4.57 -21.29 -3.28
C ASP A 88 -5.70 -21.21 -2.24
N TYR A 89 -5.58 -20.37 -1.23
CA TYR A 89 -6.65 -20.21 -0.24
C TYR A 89 -7.90 -19.57 -0.85
N VAL A 90 -7.73 -18.58 -1.75
CA VAL A 90 -8.85 -17.98 -2.48
C VAL A 90 -9.46 -19.00 -3.46
N ARG A 91 -8.61 -19.75 -4.18
CA ARG A 91 -9.06 -20.83 -5.07
C ARG A 91 -9.87 -21.88 -4.31
N ARG A 92 -9.46 -22.25 -3.09
CA ARG A 92 -10.22 -23.17 -2.22
C ARG A 92 -11.57 -22.58 -1.82
N ALA A 93 -11.61 -21.34 -1.34
CA ALA A 93 -12.86 -20.66 -0.99
C ALA A 93 -13.85 -20.63 -2.17
N LEU A 94 -13.40 -20.21 -3.36
CA LEU A 94 -14.23 -20.19 -4.57
C LEU A 94 -14.69 -21.59 -4.98
N ASN A 95 -13.86 -22.63 -4.81
CA ASN A 95 -14.27 -24.02 -5.03
C ASN A 95 -15.37 -24.44 -4.03
N THR A 96 -15.22 -24.09 -2.74
CA THR A 96 -16.24 -24.39 -1.72
C THR A 96 -17.58 -23.75 -2.09
N LEU A 97 -17.61 -22.48 -2.46
CA LEU A 97 -18.83 -21.80 -2.91
C LEU A 97 -19.48 -22.52 -4.12
N THR A 98 -18.71 -22.84 -5.13
CA THR A 98 -19.24 -23.51 -6.34
C THR A 98 -19.68 -24.95 -6.10
N THR A 99 -18.99 -25.68 -5.21
CA THR A 99 -19.42 -27.02 -4.77
C THR A 99 -20.76 -26.97 -4.04
N ASN A 100 -21.04 -25.89 -3.33
CA ASN A 100 -22.33 -25.60 -2.70
C ASN A 100 -23.33 -24.94 -3.68
N ARG A 101 -23.10 -25.06 -4.98
CA ARG A 101 -23.96 -24.64 -6.07
C ARG A 101 -24.18 -23.13 -6.23
N TRP A 102 -23.31 -22.30 -5.64
CA TRP A 102 -23.37 -20.85 -5.84
C TRP A 102 -22.96 -20.48 -7.27
N LYS A 103 -23.74 -19.61 -7.92
CA LYS A 103 -23.47 -19.06 -9.25
C LYS A 103 -22.66 -17.76 -9.10
N ILE A 104 -21.46 -17.88 -8.56
CA ILE A 104 -20.64 -16.73 -8.17
C ILE A 104 -20.25 -15.78 -9.30
N SER A 105 -20.16 -16.26 -10.55
CA SER A 105 -19.69 -15.47 -11.69
C SER A 105 -20.53 -14.21 -11.98
N SER A 106 -21.80 -14.17 -11.53
CA SER A 106 -22.67 -13.00 -11.69
C SER A 106 -22.30 -11.83 -10.77
N LYS A 107 -21.64 -12.10 -9.65
CA LYS A 107 -21.32 -11.14 -8.57
C LYS A 107 -19.84 -11.11 -8.24
N LEU A 108 -19.01 -11.95 -8.88
CA LEU A 108 -17.60 -12.10 -8.57
C LEU A 108 -16.78 -10.95 -9.15
N VAL A 109 -15.99 -10.36 -8.27
CA VAL A 109 -14.96 -9.36 -8.56
C VAL A 109 -13.63 -9.92 -8.05
N VAL A 110 -12.56 -9.66 -8.79
CA VAL A 110 -11.20 -10.09 -8.40
C VAL A 110 -10.32 -8.88 -8.20
N ALA A 111 -9.61 -8.83 -7.08
CA ALA A 111 -8.58 -7.84 -6.80
C ALA A 111 -7.21 -8.55 -6.73
N ASP A 112 -6.39 -8.34 -7.75
CA ASP A 112 -5.07 -8.95 -7.86
C ASP A 112 -3.99 -8.08 -7.21
N GLY A 113 -3.45 -8.56 -6.09
CA GLY A 113 -2.42 -7.89 -5.29
C GLY A 113 -0.98 -8.34 -5.55
N GLU A 114 -0.72 -9.12 -6.60
CA GLU A 114 0.62 -9.61 -6.89
C GLU A 114 1.57 -8.49 -7.37
N ASP A 115 2.87 -8.65 -7.06
CA ASP A 115 3.96 -7.71 -7.40
C ASP A 115 4.40 -7.80 -8.87
N SER A 116 3.46 -7.99 -9.79
CA SER A 116 3.77 -8.13 -11.22
C SER A 116 2.63 -7.63 -12.10
N GLU A 117 2.95 -7.30 -13.34
CA GLU A 117 1.96 -6.94 -14.37
C GLU A 117 1.22 -8.18 -14.92
N TYR A 118 1.66 -9.39 -14.57
CA TYR A 118 1.08 -10.63 -15.07
C TYR A 118 -0.37 -10.79 -14.61
N ILE A 119 -1.21 -11.24 -15.53
CA ILE A 119 -2.62 -11.57 -15.29
C ILE A 119 -2.78 -13.09 -15.42
N ASP A 120 -3.22 -13.76 -14.35
CA ASP A 120 -3.53 -15.19 -14.36
C ASP A 120 -4.80 -15.46 -15.17
N ARG A 121 -4.60 -15.67 -16.47
CA ARG A 121 -5.69 -15.92 -17.41
C ARG A 121 -6.41 -17.25 -17.17
N GLU A 122 -5.74 -18.24 -16.56
CA GLU A 122 -6.36 -19.51 -16.22
C GLU A 122 -7.35 -19.32 -15.09
N PHE A 123 -6.94 -18.61 -14.03
CA PHE A 123 -7.83 -18.22 -12.94
C PHE A 123 -9.06 -17.47 -13.46
N LEU A 124 -8.86 -16.45 -14.30
CA LEU A 124 -9.95 -15.63 -14.81
C LEU A 124 -10.89 -16.42 -15.72
N ARG A 125 -10.37 -17.35 -16.55
CA ARG A 125 -11.21 -18.22 -17.39
C ARG A 125 -12.05 -19.21 -16.58
N LYS A 126 -11.49 -19.70 -15.47
CA LYS A 126 -12.19 -20.65 -14.60
C LYS A 126 -13.35 -19.99 -13.85
N TRP A 127 -13.11 -18.79 -13.31
CA TRP A 127 -14.05 -18.15 -12.37
C TRP A 127 -14.93 -17.08 -13.03
N GLU A 128 -14.56 -16.61 -14.18
CA GLU A 128 -15.28 -15.62 -14.99
C GLU A 128 -15.75 -14.37 -14.23
N PRO A 129 -14.86 -13.66 -13.48
CA PRO A 129 -15.25 -12.48 -12.73
C PRO A 129 -15.77 -11.38 -13.67
N LYS A 130 -16.64 -10.52 -13.16
CA LYS A 130 -17.18 -9.36 -13.88
C LYS A 130 -16.16 -8.27 -14.11
N ILE A 131 -15.20 -8.12 -13.18
CA ILE A 131 -14.15 -7.12 -13.22
C ILE A 131 -12.89 -7.66 -12.54
N LEU A 132 -11.73 -7.24 -13.04
CA LEU A 132 -10.43 -7.44 -12.42
C LEU A 132 -9.88 -6.09 -11.96
N PHE A 133 -9.60 -5.94 -10.69
CA PHE A 133 -8.77 -4.87 -10.19
C PHE A 133 -7.31 -5.34 -10.13
N LYS A 134 -6.40 -4.55 -10.70
CA LYS A 134 -4.98 -4.89 -10.80
C LYS A 134 -4.13 -3.86 -10.07
N ARG A 135 -3.32 -4.30 -9.09
CA ARG A 135 -2.44 -3.42 -8.32
C ARG A 135 -1.31 -2.86 -9.18
N GLU A 136 -0.59 -3.72 -9.87
CA GLU A 136 0.55 -3.36 -10.71
C GLU A 136 0.13 -3.03 -12.17
N MET A 137 -0.93 -2.24 -12.33
CA MET A 137 -1.39 -1.80 -13.65
C MET A 137 -0.55 -0.63 -14.15
N THR A 138 0.45 -0.91 -14.99
CA THR A 138 1.34 0.13 -15.53
C THR A 138 0.64 0.99 -16.58
N ARG A 139 1.17 2.21 -16.80
CA ARG A 139 0.66 3.16 -17.80
C ARG A 139 0.80 2.68 -19.25
N ASN A 140 1.43 1.54 -19.48
CA ASN A 140 1.46 0.89 -20.79
C ASN A 140 0.11 0.26 -21.17
N TYR A 141 -0.76 0.04 -20.19
CA TYR A 141 -2.13 -0.42 -20.44
C TYR A 141 -3.06 0.75 -20.67
N SER A 142 -3.97 0.62 -21.64
CA SER A 142 -5.11 1.54 -21.77
C SER A 142 -6.11 1.33 -20.62
N ILE A 143 -6.87 2.37 -20.25
CA ILE A 143 -7.94 2.26 -19.26
C ILE A 143 -9.28 2.65 -19.91
N PRO A 144 -10.33 1.83 -19.77
CA PRO A 144 -10.29 0.48 -19.24
C PRO A 144 -9.53 -0.47 -20.17
N SER A 145 -8.74 -1.39 -19.61
CA SER A 145 -8.20 -2.53 -20.35
C SER A 145 -9.18 -3.68 -20.27
N TYR A 146 -9.11 -4.62 -21.23
CA TYR A 146 -9.99 -5.77 -21.26
C TYR A 146 -9.17 -7.06 -21.30
N TRP A 147 -9.46 -8.00 -20.42
CA TRP A 147 -8.69 -9.23 -20.32
C TRP A 147 -9.23 -10.39 -21.17
N SER A 148 -10.42 -10.23 -21.73
CA SER A 148 -11.07 -11.24 -22.58
C SER A 148 -11.84 -10.62 -23.73
N SER A 149 -12.21 -11.46 -24.70
CA SER A 149 -13.15 -11.10 -25.78
C SER A 149 -14.55 -10.71 -25.29
N TYR A 150 -14.84 -10.89 -24.01
CA TYR A 150 -16.12 -10.53 -23.37
C TYR A 150 -16.13 -9.11 -22.82
N GLU A 151 -15.15 -8.27 -23.16
CA GLU A 151 -15.06 -6.85 -22.76
C GLU A 151 -15.15 -6.64 -21.23
N ARG A 152 -14.56 -7.55 -20.46
CA ARG A 152 -14.55 -7.42 -18.98
C ARG A 152 -13.44 -6.47 -18.55
N PRO A 153 -13.76 -5.40 -17.82
CA PRO A 153 -12.80 -4.36 -17.55
C PRO A 153 -11.71 -4.79 -16.55
N VAL A 154 -10.51 -4.26 -16.79
CA VAL A 154 -9.41 -4.26 -15.81
C VAL A 154 -9.22 -2.84 -15.31
N MET A 155 -9.26 -2.65 -14.00
CA MET A 155 -9.16 -1.35 -13.35
C MET A 155 -7.97 -1.32 -12.38
N PRO A 156 -7.31 -0.17 -12.20
CA PRO A 156 -6.24 -0.06 -11.22
C PRO A 156 -6.78 -0.05 -9.79
N LEU A 157 -6.07 -0.70 -8.87
CA LEU A 157 -6.37 -0.65 -7.44
C LEU A 157 -5.10 -0.87 -6.62
N GLN A 158 -4.56 0.16 -6.03
CA GLN A 158 -3.36 0.14 -5.21
C GLN A 158 -3.66 -0.10 -3.73
N PHE A 159 -2.60 -0.29 -2.94
CA PHE A 159 -2.70 -0.27 -1.48
C PHE A 159 -3.32 1.05 -0.99
N GLY A 160 -3.76 1.05 0.27
CA GLY A 160 -4.27 2.23 0.95
C GLY A 160 -3.52 2.50 2.26
N ALA A 161 -3.60 3.73 2.72
CA ALA A 161 -3.08 4.13 4.03
C ALA A 161 -4.02 3.65 5.14
N PHE A 162 -3.47 2.97 6.15
CA PHE A 162 -4.20 2.47 7.33
C PHE A 162 -4.33 3.59 8.38
N LEU A 163 -5.24 4.54 8.15
CA LEU A 163 -5.32 5.77 8.96
C LEU A 163 -5.56 5.52 10.45
N ARG A 164 -6.29 4.47 10.81
CA ARG A 164 -6.55 4.12 12.22
C ARG A 164 -5.32 3.64 12.97
N SER A 165 -4.32 3.14 12.26
CA SER A 165 -3.06 2.65 12.84
C SER A 165 -1.99 3.72 12.93
N ILE A 166 -2.25 4.94 12.41
CA ILE A 166 -1.27 6.02 12.44
C ILE A 166 -1.33 6.71 13.79
N PRO A 167 -0.19 6.81 14.52
CA PRO A 167 -0.14 7.57 15.75
C PRO A 167 -0.57 9.03 15.53
N SER A 168 -1.19 9.63 16.54
CA SER A 168 -1.46 11.05 16.52
C SER A 168 -0.14 11.82 16.65
N ILE A 169 0.29 12.44 15.56
CA ILE A 169 1.52 13.23 15.48
C ILE A 169 1.12 14.67 15.21
N ASN A 170 1.73 15.59 15.94
CA ASN A 170 1.56 17.01 15.67
C ASN A 170 2.30 17.38 14.38
N ASP A 171 1.56 17.77 13.35
CA ASP A 171 2.11 18.12 12.04
C ASP A 171 3.03 19.34 12.07
N GLU A 172 2.91 20.19 13.10
CA GLU A 172 3.73 21.39 13.29
C GLU A 172 5.06 21.10 13.98
N GLU A 173 5.16 20.00 14.73
CA GLU A 173 6.35 19.64 15.50
C GLU A 173 7.20 18.63 14.74
N LYS A 174 8.13 19.14 13.94
CA LYS A 174 9.10 18.29 13.25
C LYS A 174 10.36 18.10 14.09
N ILE A 175 10.63 16.84 14.46
CA ILE A 175 11.77 16.44 15.32
C ILE A 175 12.97 15.98 14.48
N LEU A 176 12.78 15.74 13.19
CA LEU A 176 13.82 15.31 12.25
C LEU A 176 13.78 16.17 10.99
N ASP A 177 14.93 16.41 10.40
CA ASP A 177 15.02 17.04 9.07
C ASP A 177 14.74 16.03 7.96
N PHE A 178 15.25 14.80 8.09
CA PHE A 178 15.14 13.78 7.06
C PHE A 178 14.93 12.38 7.66
N PHE A 179 14.00 11.62 7.06
CA PHE A 179 13.77 10.23 7.40
C PHE A 179 13.53 9.39 6.15
N VAL A 180 14.22 8.27 6.04
CA VAL A 180 13.94 7.23 5.05
C VAL A 180 14.14 5.85 5.65
N SER A 181 13.20 4.95 5.41
CA SER A 181 13.30 3.54 5.78
C SER A 181 12.85 2.68 4.62
N LEU A 182 13.77 1.94 4.02
CA LEU A 182 13.53 1.13 2.84
C LEU A 182 14.16 -0.25 3.00
N GLY A 183 13.36 -1.30 2.73
CA GLY A 183 13.91 -2.65 2.54
C GLY A 183 14.73 -2.70 1.24
N ARG A 184 15.89 -3.34 1.26
CA ARG A 184 16.79 -3.47 0.10
C ARG A 184 16.31 -4.55 -0.88
N THR A 185 15.14 -4.34 -1.44
CA THR A 185 14.44 -5.31 -2.30
C THR A 185 14.70 -5.10 -3.79
N ASN A 186 15.40 -4.01 -4.14
CA ASN A 186 15.67 -3.62 -5.52
C ASN A 186 16.97 -2.79 -5.57
N PRO A 187 17.89 -3.03 -6.55
CA PRO A 187 19.15 -2.28 -6.69
C PRO A 187 18.98 -0.75 -6.79
N ILE A 188 17.82 -0.28 -7.23
CA ILE A 188 17.51 1.15 -7.28
C ILE A 188 17.49 1.77 -5.88
N ARG A 189 17.03 1.01 -4.86
CA ARG A 189 17.01 1.45 -3.46
C ARG A 189 18.40 1.58 -2.88
N ASP A 190 19.32 0.71 -3.24
CA ASP A 190 20.73 0.82 -2.82
C ASP A 190 21.35 2.11 -3.33
N LYS A 191 21.13 2.42 -4.62
CA LYS A 191 21.61 3.66 -5.24
C LYS A 191 20.98 4.89 -4.58
N PHE A 192 19.69 4.83 -4.31
CA PHE A 192 18.97 5.91 -3.65
C PHE A 192 19.45 6.13 -2.22
N LEU A 193 19.59 5.07 -1.42
CA LEU A 193 20.08 5.16 -0.03
C LEU A 193 21.51 5.71 0.01
N ALA A 194 22.39 5.27 -0.88
CA ALA A 194 23.75 5.82 -0.98
C ALA A 194 23.73 7.32 -1.29
N ALA A 195 22.91 7.75 -2.25
CA ALA A 195 22.76 9.17 -2.59
C ALA A 195 22.16 10.01 -1.44
N CYS A 196 21.20 9.46 -0.69
CA CYS A 196 20.68 10.10 0.53
C CYS A 196 21.75 10.26 1.60
N LEU A 197 22.56 9.23 1.84
CA LEU A 197 23.68 9.30 2.79
C LEU A 197 24.66 10.40 2.41
N ASP A 198 25.02 10.48 1.15
CA ASP A 198 25.92 11.53 0.65
C ASP A 198 25.26 12.92 0.74
N ALA A 199 24.00 13.06 0.39
CA ALA A 199 23.28 14.33 0.46
C ALA A 199 23.16 14.85 1.88
N VAL A 200 22.81 13.99 2.82
CA VAL A 200 22.52 14.36 4.23
C VAL A 200 23.81 14.52 5.04
N TYR A 201 24.73 13.57 4.95
CA TYR A 201 25.92 13.52 5.81
C TYR A 201 27.20 13.98 5.10
N GLY A 202 27.31 13.79 3.79
CA GLY A 202 28.50 14.17 3.02
C GLY A 202 28.76 15.66 3.01
N HIS A 203 27.71 16.46 3.05
CA HIS A 203 27.72 17.92 3.03
C HIS A 203 27.36 18.58 4.36
N LYS A 204 27.22 17.81 5.44
CA LYS A 204 26.81 18.32 6.76
C LYS A 204 25.46 19.07 6.72
N VAL A 205 24.54 18.59 5.90
CA VAL A 205 23.20 19.20 5.75
C VAL A 205 22.42 19.06 7.04
N CYS A 206 22.50 17.88 7.66
CA CYS A 206 21.87 17.60 8.93
C CYS A 206 22.92 17.23 9.98
N PRO A 207 22.76 17.64 11.23
CA PRO A 207 23.44 17.01 12.36
C PRO A 207 23.11 15.49 12.36
N PRO A 208 24.01 14.63 12.89
CA PRO A 208 23.82 13.19 12.90
C PRO A 208 22.54 12.69 13.59
N ASP A 209 22.01 13.45 14.50
CA ASP A 209 20.79 13.19 15.27
C ASP A 209 19.51 13.67 14.60
N MET A 210 19.62 14.46 13.54
CA MET A 210 18.47 15.06 12.82
C MET A 210 18.10 14.33 11.53
N ALA A 211 18.76 13.23 11.21
CA ALA A 211 18.43 12.40 10.05
C ALA A 211 18.53 10.92 10.39
N TRP A 212 17.49 10.18 9.99
CA TRP A 212 17.43 8.74 10.17
C TRP A 212 17.30 8.05 8.82
N ILE A 213 18.25 7.15 8.55
CA ILE A 213 18.23 6.27 7.39
C ILE A 213 18.25 4.85 7.92
N ALA A 214 17.17 4.10 7.66
CA ALA A 214 17.00 2.75 8.16
C ALA A 214 16.90 1.73 7.00
N THR A 215 17.50 0.56 7.21
CA THR A 215 17.35 -0.59 6.32
C THR A 215 16.92 -1.82 7.13
N ASN A 216 16.20 -2.74 6.51
CA ASN A 216 15.64 -3.93 7.19
C ASN A 216 16.61 -5.10 7.26
N ASP A 217 17.85 -4.94 6.85
CA ASP A 217 18.82 -6.03 6.83
C ASP A 217 20.12 -5.66 7.57
N ASN A 218 20.80 -6.70 8.06
CA ASN A 218 22.14 -6.61 8.61
C ASN A 218 23.19 -6.40 7.52
N SER A 219 22.94 -5.44 6.63
CA SER A 219 23.77 -5.20 5.47
C SER A 219 25.15 -4.67 5.86
N PRO A 220 26.20 -5.06 5.10
CA PRO A 220 27.52 -4.41 5.19
C PRO A 220 27.47 -2.88 5.09
N LEU A 221 26.49 -2.30 4.37
CA LEU A 221 26.28 -0.85 4.33
C LEU A 221 26.05 -0.25 5.72
N CYS A 222 25.41 -1.00 6.64
CA CYS A 222 25.18 -0.55 8.01
C CYS A 222 26.44 -0.62 8.87
N THR A 223 27.39 -1.52 8.55
CA THR A 223 28.59 -1.77 9.35
C THR A 223 29.85 -1.15 8.77
N GLU A 224 29.95 -1.02 7.46
CA GLU A 224 31.16 -0.59 6.75
C GLU A 224 31.14 0.86 6.27
N HIS A 225 29.95 1.49 6.21
CA HIS A 225 29.87 2.87 5.77
C HIS A 225 30.42 3.83 6.83
N ARG A 226 31.12 4.88 6.39
CA ARG A 226 31.62 5.97 7.28
C ARG A 226 30.55 6.62 8.16
N TYR A 227 29.29 6.38 7.86
CA TYR A 227 28.10 6.87 8.55
C TYR A 227 27.36 5.77 9.34
N GLY A 228 27.95 4.61 9.58
CA GLY A 228 27.31 3.43 10.17
C GLY A 228 26.60 3.61 11.52
N LYS A 229 26.84 4.72 12.22
CA LYS A 229 26.13 5.05 13.47
C LYS A 229 24.70 5.55 13.25
N HIS A 230 24.32 5.86 12.03
CA HIS A 230 23.04 6.50 11.67
C HIS A 230 22.12 5.57 10.87
N LEU A 231 22.52 4.30 10.72
CA LEU A 231 21.70 3.26 10.11
C LEU A 231 21.10 2.40 11.22
N TYR A 232 19.79 2.46 11.37
CA TYR A 232 19.05 1.77 12.42
C TYR A 232 18.16 0.68 11.83
N ASN A 233 18.09 -0.44 12.52
CA ASN A 233 17.07 -1.45 12.26
C ASN A 233 15.86 -1.13 13.14
N LEU A 234 14.82 -0.57 12.54
CA LEU A 234 13.57 -0.26 13.23
C LEU A 234 12.74 -1.54 13.32
N THR A 235 12.51 -2.00 14.54
CA THR A 235 11.74 -3.22 14.81
C THR A 235 10.31 -2.95 15.25
N ASN A 236 9.99 -1.68 15.60
CA ASN A 236 8.70 -1.28 16.12
C ASN A 236 7.97 -0.37 15.12
N TRP A 237 6.75 -0.76 14.75
CA TRP A 237 5.89 -0.01 13.84
C TRP A 237 5.57 1.41 14.34
N ASN A 238 5.25 1.56 15.63
CA ASN A 238 4.91 2.86 16.19
C ASN A 238 6.09 3.83 16.10
N ASP A 239 7.29 3.38 16.47
CA ASP A 239 8.51 4.20 16.37
C ASP A 239 8.78 4.60 14.93
N TYR A 240 8.63 3.67 13.98
CA TYR A 240 8.74 3.96 12.56
C TYR A 240 7.77 5.06 12.11
N MET A 241 6.49 4.95 12.48
CA MET A 241 5.47 5.91 12.09
C MET A 241 5.68 7.28 12.77
N VAL A 242 6.12 7.29 14.04
CA VAL A 242 6.45 8.53 14.76
C VAL A 242 7.64 9.24 14.11
N LEU A 243 8.71 8.53 13.79
CA LEU A 243 9.88 9.11 13.12
C LEU A 243 9.53 9.62 11.72
N GLN A 244 8.75 8.84 10.95
CA GLN A 244 8.32 9.24 9.62
C GLN A 244 7.45 10.51 9.67
N GLY A 245 6.47 10.57 10.56
CA GLY A 245 5.59 11.75 10.69
C GLY A 245 6.27 12.94 11.34
N GLY A 246 7.24 12.71 12.22
CA GLY A 246 8.07 13.73 12.84
C GLY A 246 9.16 14.29 11.94
N ALA A 247 9.37 13.74 10.73
CA ALA A 247 10.35 14.25 9.80
C ALA A 247 9.76 15.36 8.92
N LYS A 248 10.60 16.36 8.58
CA LYS A 248 10.28 17.37 7.55
C LYS A 248 10.15 16.72 6.19
N ILE A 249 11.12 15.89 5.82
CA ILE A 249 11.25 15.24 4.51
C ILE A 249 11.35 13.72 4.70
N GLY A 250 10.61 12.99 3.92
CA GLY A 250 10.71 11.55 3.80
C GLY A 250 10.78 11.10 2.34
N ALA A 251 11.08 9.83 2.09
CA ALA A 251 11.20 9.37 0.73
C ALA A 251 10.57 8.00 0.49
N SER A 252 10.06 7.81 -0.73
CA SER A 252 9.55 6.54 -1.21
C SER A 252 10.02 6.25 -2.64
N VAL A 253 10.69 5.10 -2.80
CA VAL A 253 11.13 4.53 -4.08
C VAL A 253 10.57 3.13 -4.27
N ILE A 254 10.39 2.73 -5.53
CA ILE A 254 9.85 1.42 -5.90
C ILE A 254 10.66 0.27 -5.27
N GLY A 255 9.97 -0.83 -4.97
CA GLY A 255 10.55 -2.04 -4.40
C GLY A 255 10.50 -3.24 -5.35
N PHE A 256 10.13 -4.41 -4.87
CA PHE A 256 9.80 -5.56 -5.72
C PHE A 256 8.61 -5.23 -6.62
N GLY A 257 7.50 -4.80 -6.02
CA GLY A 257 6.40 -4.16 -6.73
C GLY A 257 6.66 -2.66 -6.87
N ARG A 258 5.96 -2.03 -7.80
CA ARG A 258 5.98 -0.58 -8.02
C ARG A 258 5.11 0.14 -6.99
N ASP A 259 3.96 -0.45 -6.65
CA ASP A 259 3.08 0.02 -5.58
C ASP A 259 3.63 -0.43 -4.22
N CYS A 260 4.21 0.50 -3.49
CA CYS A 260 4.85 0.24 -2.20
C CYS A 260 4.02 0.82 -1.06
N LEU A 261 3.75 -0.01 -0.05
CA LEU A 261 2.94 0.39 1.10
C LEU A 261 3.50 1.61 1.83
N HIS A 262 4.82 1.68 1.98
CA HIS A 262 5.49 2.82 2.65
C HIS A 262 5.25 4.18 1.96
N ALA A 263 4.86 4.21 0.69
CA ALA A 263 4.44 5.46 0.03
C ALA A 263 3.14 5.99 0.66
N TRP A 264 2.15 5.12 0.86
CA TRP A 264 0.87 5.49 1.45
C TRP A 264 0.99 5.87 2.91
N GLU A 265 1.89 5.21 3.64
CA GLU A 265 2.26 5.55 5.01
C GLU A 265 2.86 6.95 5.07
N LEU A 266 3.84 7.24 4.23
CA LEU A 266 4.50 8.55 4.13
C LEU A 266 3.49 9.66 3.81
N PHE A 267 2.67 9.48 2.77
CA PHE A 267 1.67 10.44 2.38
C PHE A 267 0.54 10.62 3.39
N SER A 268 0.27 9.64 4.25
CA SER A 268 -0.77 9.75 5.28
C SER A 268 -0.43 10.75 6.38
N GLN A 269 0.81 11.22 6.42
CA GLN A 269 1.37 12.14 7.39
C GLN A 269 1.80 13.44 6.69
N ALA A 270 1.95 14.54 7.46
CA ALA A 270 2.39 15.81 6.88
C ALA A 270 3.93 15.86 6.74
N THR A 271 4.51 14.88 6.06
CA THR A 271 5.92 14.80 5.72
C THR A 271 6.07 15.08 4.23
N LEU A 272 6.98 16.00 3.86
CA LEU A 272 7.25 16.30 2.45
C LEU A 272 7.82 15.04 1.78
N ALA A 273 7.07 14.46 0.86
CA ALA A 273 7.46 13.22 0.20
C ALA A 273 8.36 13.47 -1.01
N LEU A 274 9.59 12.97 -0.97
CA LEU A 274 10.38 12.71 -2.17
C LEU A 274 9.87 11.40 -2.77
N TYR A 275 9.15 11.47 -3.85
CA TYR A 275 8.38 10.35 -4.39
C TYR A 275 8.86 9.94 -5.77
N GLN A 276 9.29 8.69 -5.91
CA GLN A 276 9.48 8.11 -7.22
C GLN A 276 8.14 7.69 -7.80
N ASP A 277 7.72 8.32 -8.91
CA ASP A 277 6.52 7.89 -9.63
C ASP A 277 6.67 6.42 -10.07
N PRO A 278 5.76 5.53 -9.62
CA PRO A 278 5.85 4.11 -9.93
C PRO A 278 5.51 3.79 -11.39
N GLY A 279 5.03 4.75 -12.18
CA GLY A 279 4.57 4.51 -13.56
C GLY A 279 3.30 3.67 -13.64
N LEU A 280 2.49 3.67 -12.58
CA LEU A 280 1.21 2.97 -12.51
C LEU A 280 0.04 3.90 -12.83
N HIS A 281 -1.07 3.33 -13.29
CA HIS A 281 -2.36 3.99 -13.21
C HIS A 281 -2.81 4.00 -11.74
N ILE A 282 -2.99 5.19 -11.19
CA ILE A 282 -3.42 5.39 -9.79
C ILE A 282 -4.67 6.27 -9.81
N PRO A 283 -5.83 5.81 -9.31
CA PRO A 283 -6.97 6.69 -9.11
C PRO A 283 -6.59 7.90 -8.27
N HIS A 284 -6.89 9.11 -8.74
CA HIS A 284 -6.49 10.37 -8.10
C HIS A 284 -4.97 10.47 -7.84
N PRO A 285 -4.11 10.48 -8.86
CA PRO A 285 -2.66 10.41 -8.68
C PRO A 285 -2.10 11.62 -7.93
N PHE A 286 -1.00 11.42 -7.21
CA PHE A 286 -0.24 12.53 -6.64
C PHE A 286 0.39 13.37 -7.76
N LYS A 287 0.44 14.68 -7.54
CA LYS A 287 0.98 15.65 -8.50
C LYS A 287 2.24 16.28 -7.94
N ASP A 288 3.28 16.32 -8.79
CA ASP A 288 4.54 17.00 -8.48
C ASP A 288 4.34 18.48 -8.17
N GLY A 289 5.06 19.00 -7.18
CA GLY A 289 4.96 20.38 -6.71
C GLY A 289 3.66 20.76 -6.00
N ILE A 290 2.67 19.84 -5.93
CA ILE A 290 1.38 20.06 -5.26
C ILE A 290 1.21 19.13 -4.05
N HIS A 291 1.50 17.83 -4.23
CA HIS A 291 1.30 16.80 -3.20
C HIS A 291 2.60 16.15 -2.74
N CYS A 292 3.65 16.25 -3.55
CA CYS A 292 4.96 15.65 -3.35
C CYS A 292 5.99 16.38 -4.19
N TYR A 293 7.24 16.01 -4.04
CA TYR A 293 8.31 16.32 -4.96
C TYR A 293 8.75 15.05 -5.67
N GLN A 294 8.53 14.96 -6.99
CA GLN A 294 8.90 13.77 -7.73
C GLN A 294 10.41 13.68 -7.96
N ILE A 295 10.94 12.48 -7.75
CA ILE A 295 12.33 12.13 -8.00
C ILE A 295 12.44 11.04 -9.06
N PHE A 296 13.50 11.07 -9.83
CA PHE A 296 13.78 10.11 -10.89
C PHE A 296 15.10 9.39 -10.64
N PRO A 297 15.25 8.11 -11.04
CA PRO A 297 16.48 7.36 -10.80
C PRO A 297 17.76 7.98 -11.32
N ASP A 298 17.69 8.66 -12.45
CA ASP A 298 18.80 9.40 -13.07
C ASP A 298 19.13 10.70 -12.32
N GLY A 299 18.19 11.21 -11.53
CA GLY A 299 18.35 12.39 -10.67
C GLY A 299 18.93 12.10 -9.29
N PHE A 300 19.19 10.85 -8.92
CA PHE A 300 19.74 10.53 -7.58
C PHE A 300 21.11 11.15 -7.32
N SER A 301 21.91 11.37 -8.36
CA SER A 301 23.23 12.03 -8.25
C SER A 301 23.17 13.50 -7.85
N VAL A 302 22.00 14.12 -7.88
CA VAL A 302 21.77 15.54 -7.53
C VAL A 302 20.86 15.72 -6.33
N LEU A 303 20.59 14.65 -5.55
CA LEU A 303 19.73 14.71 -4.36
C LEU A 303 20.23 15.72 -3.32
N ASP A 304 21.55 15.94 -3.22
CA ASP A 304 22.14 16.96 -2.37
C ASP A 304 21.64 18.38 -2.70
N LYS A 305 21.43 18.65 -3.99
CA LYS A 305 20.91 19.94 -4.48
C LYS A 305 19.41 20.11 -4.27
N ILE A 306 18.71 19.00 -4.00
CA ILE A 306 17.26 18.96 -3.74
C ILE A 306 16.99 18.98 -2.24
N ILE A 307 17.59 18.07 -1.49
CA ILE A 307 17.32 17.87 -0.06
C ILE A 307 17.78 19.06 0.77
N ARG A 308 18.98 19.60 0.49
CA ARG A 308 19.53 20.72 1.26
C ARG A 308 18.64 21.95 1.25
N PRO A 309 18.24 22.54 0.08
CA PRO A 309 17.35 23.71 0.07
C PRO A 309 16.02 23.42 0.76
N MET A 310 15.47 22.19 0.62
CA MET A 310 14.22 21.82 1.24
C MET A 310 14.31 21.75 2.76
N ILE A 311 15.45 21.38 3.33
CA ILE A 311 15.68 21.41 4.79
C ILE A 311 15.83 22.86 5.26
N GLU A 312 16.69 23.64 4.58
CA GLU A 312 17.02 25.02 4.94
C GLU A 312 15.82 25.96 4.85
N HIS A 313 14.93 25.72 3.89
CA HIS A 313 13.75 26.54 3.58
C HIS A 313 12.44 25.74 3.70
N TYR A 314 12.36 24.83 4.68
CA TYR A 314 11.22 23.90 4.80
C TYR A 314 9.86 24.58 4.83
N ASP A 315 9.78 25.78 5.40
CA ASP A 315 8.53 26.56 5.48
C ASP A 315 7.94 26.88 4.10
N GLU A 316 8.78 26.95 3.07
CA GLU A 316 8.33 27.13 1.68
C GLU A 316 7.67 25.87 1.09
N TYR A 317 7.94 24.68 1.66
CA TYR A 317 7.47 23.38 1.18
C TYR A 317 6.39 22.75 2.05
N VAL A 318 6.16 23.24 3.27
CA VAL A 318 5.22 22.63 4.22
C VAL A 318 3.80 22.54 3.66
N HIS A 319 3.40 23.46 2.79
CA HIS A 319 2.09 23.44 2.15
C HIS A 319 1.91 22.24 1.22
N ILE A 320 2.98 21.77 0.55
CA ILE A 320 2.99 20.56 -0.29
C ILE A 320 2.79 19.31 0.59
N ALA A 321 3.49 19.22 1.72
CA ALA A 321 3.37 18.12 2.67
C ALA A 321 1.93 18.01 3.22
N ARG A 322 1.34 19.13 3.60
CA ARG A 322 -0.06 19.18 4.08
C ARG A 322 -1.07 18.82 2.99
N ALA A 323 -0.86 19.29 1.76
CA ALA A 323 -1.69 18.94 0.62
C ALA A 323 -1.59 17.45 0.28
N GLY A 324 -0.39 16.87 0.34
CA GLY A 324 -0.15 15.43 0.17
C GLY A 324 -0.90 14.60 1.19
N LYS A 325 -0.84 14.97 2.48
CA LYS A 325 -1.62 14.33 3.55
C LYS A 325 -3.12 14.40 3.32
N ALA A 326 -3.63 15.58 3.00
CA ALA A 326 -5.06 15.79 2.76
C ALA A 326 -5.54 14.95 1.56
N HIS A 327 -4.77 14.93 0.48
CA HIS A 327 -5.05 14.13 -0.72
C HIS A 327 -5.03 12.63 -0.43
N CYS A 328 -3.99 12.14 0.28
CA CYS A 328 -3.88 10.75 0.69
C CYS A 328 -5.07 10.30 1.53
N ARG A 329 -5.42 11.06 2.56
CA ARG A 329 -6.54 10.74 3.45
C ARG A 329 -7.87 10.70 2.71
N LYS A 330 -8.06 11.59 1.74
CA LYS A 330 -9.31 11.68 0.98
C LYS A 330 -9.47 10.54 -0.04
N TYR A 331 -8.40 10.19 -0.75
CA TYR A 331 -8.51 9.33 -1.93
C TYR A 331 -7.75 8.00 -1.80
N HIS A 332 -6.85 7.88 -0.82
CA HIS A 332 -5.93 6.76 -0.72
C HIS A 332 -5.94 6.08 0.66
N SER A 333 -6.89 6.40 1.54
CA SER A 333 -7.11 5.61 2.74
C SER A 333 -7.65 4.21 2.39
N THR A 334 -7.56 3.27 3.33
CA THR A 334 -8.20 1.95 3.22
C THR A 334 -9.67 2.07 2.87
N ARG A 335 -10.41 2.95 3.56
CA ARG A 335 -11.82 3.26 3.27
C ARG A 335 -12.01 3.75 1.83
N ALA A 336 -11.25 4.74 1.39
CA ALA A 336 -11.37 5.28 0.03
C ALA A 336 -11.09 4.24 -1.06
N ARG A 337 -10.16 3.30 -0.81
CA ARG A 337 -9.90 2.17 -1.71
C ARG A 337 -11.06 1.18 -1.77
N ALA A 338 -11.67 0.89 -0.63
CA ALA A 338 -12.86 0.04 -0.58
C ALA A 338 -14.06 0.71 -1.26
N GLU A 339 -14.33 1.99 -0.99
CA GLU A 339 -15.37 2.77 -1.66
C GLU A 339 -15.19 2.78 -3.18
N TYR A 340 -13.96 2.98 -3.67
CA TYR A 340 -13.63 2.91 -5.10
C TYR A 340 -13.92 1.51 -5.67
N LEU A 341 -13.49 0.44 -4.98
CA LEU A 341 -13.74 -0.94 -5.42
C LEU A 341 -15.23 -1.22 -5.50
N VAL A 342 -15.99 -0.89 -4.47
CA VAL A 342 -17.44 -1.12 -4.40
C VAL A 342 -18.18 -0.31 -5.47
N ASP A 343 -17.91 1.01 -5.59
CA ASP A 343 -18.57 1.88 -6.58
C ASP A 343 -18.37 1.39 -8.01
N ILE A 344 -17.13 1.04 -8.39
CA ILE A 344 -16.85 0.49 -9.73
C ILE A 344 -17.52 -0.87 -9.90
N SER A 345 -17.46 -1.74 -8.90
CA SER A 345 -18.04 -3.09 -8.96
C SER A 345 -19.55 -3.02 -9.17
N MET A 346 -20.24 -2.21 -8.38
CA MET A 346 -21.71 -2.10 -8.46
C MET A 346 -22.14 -1.52 -9.81
N LYS A 347 -21.42 -0.55 -10.36
CA LYS A 347 -21.69 -0.03 -11.72
C LYS A 347 -21.53 -1.10 -12.79
N VAL A 348 -20.42 -1.87 -12.73
CA VAL A 348 -20.20 -2.97 -13.70
C VAL A 348 -21.27 -4.05 -13.59
N LEU A 349 -21.66 -4.41 -12.38
CA LEU A 349 -22.72 -5.40 -12.13
C LEU A 349 -24.09 -4.89 -12.61
N GLY A 350 -24.36 -3.60 -12.45
CA GLY A 350 -25.56 -2.91 -12.96
C GLY A 350 -25.56 -2.65 -14.46
N GLY A 351 -24.46 -2.95 -15.18
CA GLY A 351 -24.32 -2.67 -16.61
C GLY A 351 -24.12 -1.19 -16.94
N GLU A 352 -23.73 -0.39 -15.96
CA GLU A 352 -23.47 1.04 -16.13
C GLU A 352 -22.09 1.29 -16.73
N LYS A 353 -21.94 2.43 -17.41
CA LYS A 353 -20.64 2.90 -17.88
C LYS A 353 -19.83 3.51 -16.73
N ILE A 354 -18.54 3.17 -16.69
CA ILE A 354 -17.61 3.77 -15.74
C ILE A 354 -17.16 5.13 -16.28
N ASP A 355 -17.41 6.18 -15.52
CA ASP A 355 -16.85 7.51 -15.78
C ASP A 355 -15.45 7.59 -15.12
N LEU A 356 -14.41 7.39 -15.91
CA LEU A 356 -13.02 7.39 -15.46
C LEU A 356 -12.58 8.75 -14.94
N SER A 357 -13.15 9.84 -15.46
CA SER A 357 -12.77 11.21 -15.03
C SER A 357 -13.09 11.48 -13.55
N LYS A 358 -14.12 10.81 -13.02
CA LYS A 358 -14.49 10.85 -11.59
C LYS A 358 -13.32 10.41 -10.69
N TYR A 359 -12.44 9.56 -11.19
CA TYR A 359 -11.31 9.00 -10.46
C TYR A 359 -9.96 9.59 -10.90
N GLY A 360 -9.98 10.60 -11.78
CA GLY A 360 -8.76 11.20 -12.31
C GLY A 360 -7.92 10.26 -13.20
N LEU A 361 -8.57 9.29 -13.83
CA LEU A 361 -7.99 8.30 -14.74
C LEU A 361 -8.22 8.68 -16.20
#